data_73f88cab5e6ee45d84fc23b36ec637b5
#
_entry.id   73f88cab5e6ee45d84fc23b36ec637b5
#
_cell.length_a   1.000
_cell.length_b   1.000
_cell.length_c   1.000
_cell.angle_alpha   90.00
_cell.angle_beta   90.00
_cell.angle_gamma   90.00
#
_symmetry.space_group_name_H-M   'P 1'
#
loop_
_entity.id
_entity.type
_entity.pdbx_description
1 polymer ?
#
loop_
_entity_poly.entity_id
_entity_poly.type
_entity_poly.pdbx_seq_one_letter_code
_entity_poly.pdbx_strand_id
1 'polypeptide(L)'
;MWTKFKIFCAAAAVIASPAAALNEGLQCVPYARALSGVQIRGDAHSWWNQAAGLYQRGTRPSVGAVMSFRPHGGMRLGHVAVVRKIIDRRTLLISHANWSTINGIRGHIENDVRVIDASEDNDWSQVQVWYSPNNALGTTAWPLNGFIYPAKPQGWGETQNAVKALLGYSPKTTATVASVPARPSASSIPPVATFKLPSALIAEVNRQAAKEKAKRRS
;
A
#
# COMPACT_ATOMS: atom_id res chain seq x y z
N MET A 1 21.68 -5.65 -63.86
CA MET A 1 22.15 -5.36 -62.48
C MET A 1 20.98 -4.81 -61.72
N TRP A 2 20.33 -5.62 -60.87
CA TRP A 2 19.21 -5.19 -60.02
C TRP A 2 19.71 -5.12 -58.57
N THR A 3 19.78 -3.91 -58.05
CA THR A 3 20.12 -3.62 -56.65
C THR A 3 18.88 -3.84 -55.79
N LYS A 4 18.94 -4.84 -54.89
CA LYS A 4 17.87 -5.10 -53.92
C LYS A 4 18.02 -4.12 -52.73
N PHE A 5 17.09 -3.18 -52.62
CA PHE A 5 16.93 -2.35 -51.45
C PHE A 5 16.29 -3.16 -50.31
N LYS A 6 17.04 -3.38 -49.22
CA LYS A 6 16.51 -3.96 -48.00
C LYS A 6 15.93 -2.84 -47.13
N ILE A 7 14.61 -2.81 -47.01
CA ILE A 7 13.91 -1.92 -46.07
C ILE A 7 14.06 -2.52 -44.65
N PHE A 8 14.78 -1.84 -43.80
CA PHE A 8 14.89 -2.16 -42.37
C PHE A 8 13.72 -1.51 -41.64
N CYS A 9 12.68 -2.27 -41.29
CA CYS A 9 11.62 -1.79 -40.39
C CYS A 9 12.19 -1.81 -38.97
N ALA A 10 12.55 -0.64 -38.43
CA ALA A 10 12.82 -0.46 -37.02
C ALA A 10 11.50 -0.48 -36.25
N ALA A 11 11.22 -1.54 -35.51
CA ALA A 11 10.13 -1.60 -34.57
C ALA A 11 10.46 -0.70 -33.38
N ALA A 12 9.82 0.47 -33.28
CA ALA A 12 9.88 1.32 -32.11
C ALA A 12 9.09 0.64 -30.98
N ALA A 13 9.77 0.07 -30.00
CA ALA A 13 9.16 -0.39 -28.76
C ALA A 13 8.65 0.83 -27.97
N VAL A 14 7.34 1.00 -27.94
CA VAL A 14 6.69 2.00 -27.07
C VAL A 14 6.85 1.50 -25.63
N ILE A 15 7.83 2.05 -24.91
CA ILE A 15 7.94 1.85 -23.48
C ILE A 15 6.82 2.67 -22.83
N ALA A 16 5.72 2.00 -22.47
CA ALA A 16 4.65 2.62 -21.72
C ALA A 16 5.20 3.09 -20.35
N SER A 17 5.35 4.39 -20.21
CA SER A 17 5.79 5.03 -18.97
C SER A 17 4.78 4.75 -17.84
N PRO A 18 5.24 4.44 -16.61
CA PRO A 18 4.36 4.20 -15.47
C PRO A 18 3.60 5.45 -14.98
N ALA A 19 3.73 6.58 -15.67
CA ALA A 19 3.08 7.85 -15.33
C ALA A 19 1.54 7.83 -15.48
N ALA A 20 0.96 6.87 -16.20
CA ALA A 20 -0.50 6.78 -16.38
C ALA A 20 -1.26 6.40 -15.10
N ALA A 21 -0.60 5.76 -14.12
CA ALA A 21 -1.25 5.32 -12.88
C ALA A 21 -1.45 6.45 -11.84
N LEU A 22 -0.83 7.61 -12.01
CA LEU A 22 -0.93 8.74 -11.08
C LEU A 22 -2.19 9.58 -11.29
N ASN A 23 -2.88 9.39 -12.41
CA ASN A 23 -4.03 10.21 -12.80
C ASN A 23 -5.35 9.88 -12.07
N GLU A 24 -5.43 8.71 -11.42
CA GLU A 24 -6.63 8.27 -10.68
C GLU A 24 -6.46 8.30 -9.16
N GLY A 25 -5.37 8.87 -8.65
CA GLY A 25 -4.98 8.78 -7.26
C GLY A 25 -4.33 7.43 -6.93
N LEU A 26 -3.73 7.34 -5.76
CA LEU A 26 -3.00 6.13 -5.35
C LEU A 26 -3.98 5.01 -4.98
N GLN A 27 -3.80 3.84 -5.61
CA GLN A 27 -4.62 2.67 -5.34
C GLN A 27 -4.08 1.85 -4.16
N CYS A 28 -4.97 1.10 -3.49
CA CYS A 28 -4.62 0.30 -2.31
C CYS A 28 -3.57 -0.78 -2.61
N VAL A 29 -3.65 -1.43 -3.77
CA VAL A 29 -2.76 -2.53 -4.17
C VAL A 29 -1.30 -2.08 -4.33
N PRO A 30 -0.94 -1.08 -5.18
CA PRO A 30 0.44 -0.63 -5.28
C PRO A 30 0.98 -0.10 -3.95
N TYR A 31 0.15 0.57 -3.15
CA TYR A 31 0.54 1.05 -1.84
C TYR A 31 0.83 -0.10 -0.84
N ALA A 32 -0.07 -1.08 -0.75
CA ALA A 32 0.12 -2.24 0.12
C ALA A 32 1.38 -3.03 -0.25
N ARG A 33 1.67 -3.20 -1.55
CA ARG A 33 2.91 -3.84 -2.02
C ARG A 33 4.16 -3.10 -1.55
N ALA A 34 4.19 -1.78 -1.76
CA ALA A 34 5.32 -0.95 -1.34
C ALA A 34 5.52 -0.98 0.17
N LEU A 35 4.42 -1.01 0.94
CA LEU A 35 4.47 -0.93 2.39
C LEU A 35 4.77 -2.27 3.08
N SER A 36 4.26 -3.38 2.56
CA SER A 36 4.37 -4.72 3.18
C SER A 36 5.49 -5.58 2.60
N GLY A 37 5.91 -5.32 1.36
CA GLY A 37 6.80 -6.20 0.60
C GLY A 37 6.11 -7.42 -0.03
N VAL A 38 4.81 -7.60 0.16
CA VAL A 38 4.04 -8.66 -0.50
C VAL A 38 3.89 -8.32 -1.99
N GLN A 39 4.50 -9.13 -2.88
CA GLN A 39 4.61 -8.84 -4.31
C GLN A 39 3.50 -9.49 -5.14
N ILE A 40 2.24 -9.33 -4.75
CA ILE A 40 1.07 -9.77 -5.50
C ILE A 40 0.54 -8.62 -6.37
N ARG A 41 0.06 -8.93 -7.58
CA ARG A 41 -0.46 -7.95 -8.54
C ARG A 41 -1.94 -8.24 -8.83
N GLY A 42 -2.58 -7.35 -9.58
CA GLY A 42 -4.01 -7.43 -9.90
C GLY A 42 -4.89 -6.86 -8.80
N ASP A 43 -6.19 -7.02 -8.95
CA ASP A 43 -7.20 -6.45 -8.04
C ASP A 43 -7.14 -7.05 -6.64
N ALA A 44 -7.48 -6.26 -5.64
CA ALA A 44 -7.34 -6.63 -4.24
C ALA A 44 -8.10 -7.93 -3.87
N HIS A 45 -9.28 -8.18 -4.48
CA HIS A 45 -10.05 -9.40 -4.22
C HIS A 45 -9.33 -10.68 -4.63
N SER A 46 -8.40 -10.61 -5.58
CA SER A 46 -7.64 -11.77 -6.05
C SER A 46 -6.44 -12.12 -5.16
N TRP A 47 -6.03 -11.19 -4.29
CA TRP A 47 -4.81 -11.32 -3.49
C TRP A 47 -4.81 -12.54 -2.57
N TRP A 48 -5.93 -12.79 -1.92
CA TRP A 48 -6.04 -13.94 -1.02
C TRP A 48 -5.74 -15.27 -1.72
N ASN A 49 -6.32 -15.47 -2.89
CA ASN A 49 -6.11 -16.70 -3.65
C ASN A 49 -4.70 -16.77 -4.24
N GLN A 50 -4.17 -15.66 -4.76
CA GLN A 50 -2.81 -15.60 -5.28
C GLN A 50 -1.74 -15.82 -4.20
N ALA A 51 -2.03 -15.47 -2.96
CA ALA A 51 -1.12 -15.71 -1.83
C ALA A 51 -0.96 -17.20 -1.50
N ALA A 52 -1.86 -18.07 -1.95
CA ALA A 52 -1.77 -19.51 -1.71
C ALA A 52 -0.47 -20.09 -2.31
N GLY A 53 0.32 -20.75 -1.49
CA GLY A 53 1.61 -21.32 -1.90
C GLY A 53 2.77 -20.32 -2.04
N LEU A 54 2.50 -18.99 -2.05
CA LEU A 54 3.53 -17.95 -2.13
C LEU A 54 3.81 -17.28 -0.78
N TYR A 55 2.76 -17.09 0.02
CA TYR A 55 2.80 -16.43 1.32
C TYR A 55 1.99 -17.23 2.34
N GLN A 56 2.40 -17.16 3.60
CA GLN A 56 1.56 -17.66 4.68
C GLN A 56 0.30 -16.80 4.81
N ARG A 57 -0.83 -17.44 5.14
CA ARG A 57 -2.13 -16.81 5.37
C ARG A 57 -2.73 -17.28 6.67
N GLY A 58 -3.49 -16.44 7.32
CA GLY A 58 -4.17 -16.80 8.56
C GLY A 58 -5.20 -15.78 8.99
N THR A 59 -5.82 -16.01 10.13
CA THR A 59 -6.88 -15.18 10.71
C THR A 59 -6.38 -14.24 11.80
N ARG A 60 -5.15 -14.37 12.26
CA ARG A 60 -4.60 -13.55 13.33
C ARG A 60 -3.82 -12.36 12.77
N PRO A 61 -4.04 -11.13 13.25
CA PRO A 61 -3.26 -9.98 12.82
C PRO A 61 -1.79 -10.09 13.26
N SER A 62 -0.91 -9.60 12.40
CA SER A 62 0.51 -9.40 12.70
C SER A 62 0.96 -8.08 12.09
N VAL A 63 1.85 -7.35 12.75
CA VAL A 63 2.41 -6.11 12.21
C VAL A 63 3.15 -6.40 10.90
N GLY A 64 2.88 -5.60 9.86
CA GLY A 64 3.39 -5.79 8.51
C GLY A 64 2.54 -6.72 7.64
N ALA A 65 1.61 -7.49 8.20
CA ALA A 65 0.71 -8.33 7.42
C ALA A 65 -0.26 -7.49 6.59
N VAL A 66 -0.65 -8.02 5.43
CA VAL A 66 -1.68 -7.42 4.58
C VAL A 66 -3.04 -7.97 4.98
N MET A 67 -3.92 -7.10 5.45
CA MET A 67 -5.33 -7.39 5.69
C MET A 67 -6.05 -7.45 4.34
N SER A 68 -6.70 -8.56 4.03
CA SER A 68 -7.39 -8.81 2.77
C SER A 68 -8.90 -8.75 2.96
N PHE A 69 -9.52 -7.71 2.43
CA PHE A 69 -10.98 -7.51 2.46
C PHE A 69 -11.64 -8.22 1.28
N ARG A 70 -12.76 -8.88 1.54
CA ARG A 70 -13.62 -9.43 0.48
C ARG A 70 -14.38 -8.32 -0.23
N PRO A 71 -14.78 -8.51 -1.49
CA PRO A 71 -15.79 -7.68 -2.11
C PRO A 71 -17.05 -7.61 -1.23
N HIS A 72 -17.57 -6.41 -1.03
CA HIS A 72 -18.78 -6.21 -0.24
C HIS A 72 -19.45 -4.88 -0.63
N GLY A 73 -20.75 -4.89 -0.88
CA GLY A 73 -21.50 -3.70 -1.28
C GLY A 73 -20.88 -3.02 -2.51
N GLY A 74 -20.62 -1.71 -2.40
CA GLY A 74 -19.98 -0.93 -3.48
C GLY A 74 -18.49 -1.22 -3.70
N MET A 75 -17.82 -1.93 -2.78
CA MET A 75 -16.40 -2.29 -2.88
C MET A 75 -16.22 -3.59 -3.68
N ARG A 76 -16.49 -3.55 -4.98
CA ARG A 76 -16.51 -4.74 -5.85
C ARG A 76 -15.15 -5.42 -6.03
N LEU A 77 -14.07 -4.66 -6.00
CA LEU A 77 -12.72 -5.16 -6.21
C LEU A 77 -12.02 -5.56 -4.90
N GLY A 78 -12.75 -5.55 -3.78
CA GLY A 78 -12.14 -5.77 -2.49
C GLY A 78 -11.20 -4.64 -2.09
N HIS A 79 -10.44 -4.83 -1.01
CA HIS A 79 -9.45 -3.86 -0.53
C HIS A 79 -8.29 -4.57 0.15
N VAL A 80 -7.14 -3.91 0.21
CA VAL A 80 -5.98 -4.36 0.97
C VAL A 80 -5.42 -3.22 1.80
N ALA A 81 -5.02 -3.54 3.03
CA ALA A 81 -4.41 -2.61 3.97
C ALA A 81 -3.26 -3.29 4.71
N VAL A 82 -2.31 -2.52 5.25
CA VAL A 82 -1.18 -3.08 5.98
C VAL A 82 -1.34 -2.81 7.46
N VAL A 83 -1.25 -3.84 8.29
CA VAL A 83 -1.30 -3.73 9.75
C VAL A 83 -0.07 -2.99 10.24
N ARG A 84 -0.28 -1.91 11.02
CA ARG A 84 0.79 -1.04 11.53
C ARG A 84 1.05 -1.24 13.02
N LYS A 85 -0.01 -1.47 13.76
CA LYS A 85 0.04 -1.66 15.21
C LYS A 85 -1.13 -2.51 15.67
N ILE A 86 -0.91 -3.37 16.62
CA ILE A 86 -1.95 -4.09 17.35
C ILE A 86 -2.08 -3.38 18.69
N ILE A 87 -3.27 -2.87 18.99
CA ILE A 87 -3.58 -2.13 20.23
C ILE A 87 -4.03 -3.13 21.30
N ASP A 88 -4.99 -3.98 20.94
CA ASP A 88 -5.53 -5.02 21.80
C ASP A 88 -6.07 -6.18 20.95
N ARG A 89 -6.82 -7.10 21.56
CA ARG A 89 -7.35 -8.29 20.88
C ARG A 89 -8.37 -7.99 19.77
N ARG A 90 -9.02 -6.83 19.82
CA ARG A 90 -10.07 -6.42 18.88
C ARG A 90 -9.75 -5.12 18.15
N THR A 91 -8.61 -4.47 18.46
CA THR A 91 -8.28 -3.15 17.90
C THR A 91 -6.90 -3.15 17.30
N LEU A 92 -6.77 -2.68 16.08
CA LEU A 92 -5.49 -2.44 15.43
C LEU A 92 -5.49 -1.15 14.62
N LEU A 93 -4.31 -0.73 14.20
CA LEU A 93 -4.11 0.39 13.28
C LEU A 93 -3.55 -0.14 11.97
N ILE A 94 -4.08 0.37 10.87
CA ILE A 94 -3.64 0.05 9.51
C ILE A 94 -3.14 1.29 8.79
N SER A 95 -2.39 1.06 7.71
CA SER A 95 -2.17 2.06 6.66
C SER A 95 -2.69 1.51 5.34
N HIS A 96 -3.38 2.36 4.60
CA HIS A 96 -3.93 2.04 3.29
C HIS A 96 -3.99 3.28 2.39
N ALA A 97 -4.39 3.08 1.15
CA ALA A 97 -4.71 4.16 0.22
C ALA A 97 -6.05 3.91 -0.46
N ASN A 98 -6.71 4.96 -0.92
CA ASN A 98 -7.95 4.89 -1.68
C ASN A 98 -9.15 4.31 -0.90
N TRP A 99 -9.23 4.60 0.39
CA TRP A 99 -10.38 4.21 1.23
C TRP A 99 -11.41 5.32 1.33
N SER A 100 -11.05 6.42 1.95
CA SER A 100 -11.97 7.54 2.17
C SER A 100 -12.08 8.46 0.96
N THR A 101 -13.27 9.04 0.77
CA THR A 101 -13.49 10.12 -0.17
C THR A 101 -13.37 11.44 0.58
N ILE A 102 -12.20 12.07 0.57
CA ILE A 102 -11.91 13.31 1.27
C ILE A 102 -12.03 14.47 0.29
N ASN A 103 -12.89 15.45 0.59
CA ASN A 103 -13.17 16.58 -0.31
C ASN A 103 -13.55 16.14 -1.74
N GLY A 104 -14.30 15.04 -1.86
CA GLY A 104 -14.71 14.48 -3.15
C GLY A 104 -13.57 13.81 -3.94
N ILE A 105 -12.41 13.58 -3.35
CA ILE A 105 -11.24 12.93 -3.96
C ILE A 105 -10.97 11.61 -3.25
N ARG A 106 -10.64 10.58 -4.03
CA ARG A 106 -10.10 9.31 -3.56
C ARG A 106 -8.60 9.22 -3.84
N GLY A 107 -7.96 8.13 -3.37
CA GLY A 107 -6.54 7.89 -3.61
C GLY A 107 -5.62 8.52 -2.56
N HIS A 108 -6.16 9.00 -1.45
CA HIS A 108 -5.37 9.46 -0.31
C HIS A 108 -4.68 8.30 0.40
N ILE A 109 -3.48 8.55 0.91
CA ILE A 109 -2.85 7.69 1.92
C ILE A 109 -3.45 8.05 3.28
N GLU A 110 -3.92 7.05 3.99
CA GLU A 110 -4.42 7.17 5.35
C GLU A 110 -3.60 6.25 6.26
N ASN A 111 -2.99 6.83 7.29
CA ASN A 111 -2.17 6.11 8.27
C ASN A 111 -2.84 6.09 9.63
N ASP A 112 -2.44 5.09 10.44
CA ASP A 112 -2.94 4.90 11.80
C ASP A 112 -4.48 4.83 11.86
N VAL A 113 -5.07 4.30 10.78
CA VAL A 113 -6.53 4.14 10.66
C VAL A 113 -6.97 3.04 11.59
N ARG A 114 -7.88 3.36 12.52
CA ARG A 114 -8.41 2.40 13.48
C ARG A 114 -9.30 1.37 12.81
N VAL A 115 -9.06 0.11 13.14
CA VAL A 115 -9.90 -1.03 12.75
C VAL A 115 -10.29 -1.78 14.01
N ILE A 116 -11.57 -2.11 14.11
CA ILE A 116 -12.12 -2.90 15.20
C ILE A 116 -12.63 -4.22 14.63
N ASP A 117 -12.26 -5.33 15.26
CA ASP A 117 -12.86 -6.62 15.00
C ASP A 117 -14.34 -6.61 15.44
N ALA A 118 -15.22 -6.74 14.46
CA ALA A 118 -16.66 -6.76 14.64
C ALA A 118 -17.24 -8.20 14.59
N SER A 119 -16.38 -9.22 14.49
CA SER A 119 -16.81 -10.62 14.52
C SER A 119 -17.27 -11.00 15.94
N GLU A 120 -18.20 -11.92 16.01
CA GLU A 120 -18.72 -12.45 17.28
C GLU A 120 -17.61 -13.17 18.06
N ASP A 121 -16.85 -14.05 17.38
CA ASP A 121 -15.85 -14.93 17.96
C ASP A 121 -14.46 -14.31 18.14
N ASN A 122 -14.28 -13.04 17.84
CA ASN A 122 -12.97 -12.36 17.83
C ASN A 122 -11.95 -13.09 16.93
N ASP A 123 -12.39 -13.43 15.73
CA ASP A 123 -11.62 -14.17 14.73
C ASP A 123 -11.21 -13.32 13.52
N TRP A 124 -11.55 -12.02 13.53
CA TRP A 124 -11.26 -11.06 12.47
C TRP A 124 -11.95 -11.39 11.14
N SER A 125 -13.01 -12.19 11.15
CA SER A 125 -13.79 -12.47 9.93
C SER A 125 -14.57 -11.26 9.41
N GLN A 126 -14.87 -10.30 10.31
CA GLN A 126 -15.52 -9.02 9.99
C GLN A 126 -14.89 -7.89 10.78
N VAL A 127 -14.77 -6.71 10.16
CA VAL A 127 -14.18 -5.54 10.80
C VAL A 127 -14.96 -4.27 10.50
N GLN A 128 -14.92 -3.32 11.42
CA GLN A 128 -15.29 -1.93 11.18
C GLN A 128 -14.02 -1.09 11.05
N VAL A 129 -14.02 -0.18 10.08
CA VAL A 129 -12.86 0.67 9.75
C VAL A 129 -13.25 2.13 9.96
N TRP A 130 -12.35 2.89 10.55
CA TRP A 130 -12.50 4.34 10.67
C TRP A 130 -12.68 4.98 9.29
N TYR A 131 -13.64 5.91 9.20
CA TYR A 131 -13.92 6.64 7.97
C TYR A 131 -13.68 8.14 8.17
N SER A 132 -12.61 8.63 7.60
CA SER A 132 -12.12 10.00 7.84
C SER A 132 -13.14 11.10 7.55
N PRO A 133 -13.99 11.01 6.50
CA PRO A 133 -14.99 12.06 6.26
C PRO A 133 -16.01 12.24 7.38
N ASN A 134 -16.34 11.17 8.08
CA ASN A 134 -17.30 11.21 9.20
C ASN A 134 -16.62 11.45 10.55
N ASN A 135 -15.27 11.42 10.57
CA ASN A 135 -14.48 11.47 11.80
C ASN A 135 -14.96 10.45 12.84
N ALA A 136 -15.33 9.27 12.40
CA ALA A 136 -15.93 8.20 13.20
C ALA A 136 -15.62 6.81 12.63
N LEU A 137 -15.83 5.79 13.44
CA LEU A 137 -15.85 4.41 12.99
C LEU A 137 -17.01 4.20 12.00
N GLY A 138 -16.72 3.59 10.86
CA GLY A 138 -17.77 3.25 9.89
C GLY A 138 -18.73 2.20 10.46
N THR A 139 -19.98 2.26 10.04
CA THR A 139 -21.03 1.33 10.51
C THR A 139 -21.05 0.00 9.78
N THR A 140 -20.38 -0.08 8.62
CA THR A 140 -20.33 -1.31 7.82
C THR A 140 -19.39 -2.32 8.46
N ALA A 141 -19.85 -3.55 8.66
CA ALA A 141 -19.02 -4.70 9.00
C ALA A 141 -18.45 -5.30 7.71
N TRP A 142 -17.19 -5.04 7.43
CA TRP A 142 -16.50 -5.47 6.22
C TRP A 142 -15.99 -6.88 6.38
N PRO A 143 -16.38 -7.84 5.52
CA PRO A 143 -15.88 -9.21 5.61
C PRO A 143 -14.41 -9.29 5.17
N LEU A 144 -13.62 -10.07 5.92
CA LEU A 144 -12.23 -10.36 5.60
C LEU A 144 -12.04 -11.78 5.07
N ASN A 145 -11.03 -11.96 4.23
CA ASN A 145 -10.42 -13.26 3.99
C ASN A 145 -9.47 -13.63 5.15
N GLY A 146 -8.80 -12.66 5.72
CA GLY A 146 -7.77 -12.79 6.74
C GLY A 146 -6.54 -11.93 6.45
N PHE A 147 -5.37 -12.41 6.86
CA PHE A 147 -4.09 -11.73 6.79
C PHE A 147 -3.10 -12.52 5.93
N ILE A 148 -2.40 -11.83 5.03
CA ILE A 148 -1.29 -12.37 4.24
C ILE A 148 0.00 -11.88 4.88
N TYR A 149 0.86 -12.81 5.29
CA TYR A 149 2.09 -12.49 6.00
C TYR A 149 3.25 -12.35 5.01
N PRO A 150 4.01 -11.23 5.03
CA PRO A 150 5.19 -11.11 4.18
C PRO A 150 6.24 -12.15 4.56
N ALA A 151 6.98 -12.65 3.57
CA ALA A 151 8.04 -13.65 3.79
C ALA A 151 9.16 -13.12 4.70
N LYS A 152 9.42 -11.81 4.63
CA LYS A 152 10.34 -11.08 5.50
C LYS A 152 9.71 -9.74 5.87
N PRO A 153 9.79 -9.30 7.13
CA PRO A 153 9.43 -7.94 7.49
C PRO A 153 10.31 -6.96 6.68
N GLN A 154 9.70 -6.01 5.97
CA GLN A 154 10.47 -4.96 5.31
C GLN A 154 11.12 -4.05 6.36
N GLY A 155 12.41 -3.76 6.16
CA GLY A 155 13.12 -2.75 6.91
C GLY A 155 12.57 -1.34 6.62
N TRP A 156 12.73 -0.42 7.57
CA TRP A 156 12.27 0.97 7.45
C TRP A 156 12.76 1.66 6.17
N GLY A 157 14.05 1.52 5.84
CA GLY A 157 14.64 2.14 4.66
C GLY A 157 14.08 1.57 3.37
N GLU A 158 13.87 0.26 3.29
CA GLU A 158 13.28 -0.40 2.12
C GLU A 158 11.85 0.07 1.88
N THR A 159 11.05 0.13 2.93
CA THR A 159 9.66 0.62 2.85
C THR A 159 9.61 2.08 2.40
N GLN A 160 10.45 2.96 2.97
CA GLN A 160 10.50 4.36 2.56
C GLN A 160 10.90 4.51 1.09
N ASN A 161 11.91 3.78 0.63
CA ASN A 161 12.36 3.84 -0.75
C ASN A 161 11.28 3.32 -1.72
N ALA A 162 10.60 2.24 -1.38
CA ALA A 162 9.52 1.68 -2.18
C ALA A 162 8.33 2.66 -2.29
N VAL A 163 7.93 3.30 -1.18
CA VAL A 163 6.87 4.31 -1.18
C VAL A 163 7.29 5.57 -1.94
N LYS A 164 8.53 6.05 -1.78
CA LYS A 164 9.06 7.19 -2.55
C LYS A 164 9.07 6.90 -4.05
N ALA A 165 9.52 5.72 -4.45
CA ALA A 165 9.52 5.30 -5.85
C ALA A 165 8.10 5.22 -6.42
N LEU A 166 7.14 4.70 -5.64
CA LEU A 166 5.73 4.66 -6.02
C LEU A 166 5.13 6.05 -6.25
N LEU A 167 5.58 7.05 -5.48
CA LEU A 167 5.14 8.43 -5.56
C LEU A 167 5.90 9.25 -6.62
N GLY A 168 6.78 8.62 -7.41
CA GLY A 168 7.59 9.31 -8.42
C GLY A 168 8.68 10.21 -7.83
N TYR A 169 8.99 10.06 -6.56
CA TYR A 169 10.08 10.79 -5.93
C TYR A 169 11.43 10.21 -6.38
N SER A 170 12.06 10.86 -7.37
CA SER A 170 13.44 10.59 -7.73
C SER A 170 14.35 11.51 -6.90
N PRO A 171 15.20 10.99 -6.00
CA PRO A 171 16.17 11.84 -5.34
C PRO A 171 17.13 12.38 -6.42
N LYS A 172 17.25 13.71 -6.54
CA LYS A 172 18.41 14.30 -7.24
C LYS A 172 19.66 13.77 -6.55
N THR A 173 20.42 13.01 -7.27
CA THR A 173 21.67 12.41 -6.79
C THR A 173 22.60 13.52 -6.31
N THR A 174 22.80 13.61 -5.02
CA THR A 174 23.90 14.36 -4.45
C THR A 174 24.51 13.56 -3.30
N ALA A 175 25.79 13.28 -3.45
CA ALA A 175 26.77 12.83 -2.46
C ALA A 175 26.82 11.34 -2.10
N THR A 176 27.88 10.76 -2.55
CA THR A 176 28.68 9.68 -2.00
C THR A 176 28.60 9.63 -0.47
N VAL A 177 28.01 8.57 0.07
CA VAL A 177 28.13 8.24 1.48
C VAL A 177 29.25 7.22 1.63
N ALA A 178 30.31 7.65 2.32
CA ALA A 178 31.42 6.81 2.72
C ALA A 178 30.96 5.60 3.51
N SER A 179 31.58 4.49 3.30
CA SER A 179 31.40 3.20 3.96
C SER A 179 31.40 3.32 5.49
N VAL A 180 30.33 2.87 6.15
CA VAL A 180 30.27 2.65 7.59
C VAL A 180 30.77 1.23 7.88
N PRO A 181 31.68 1.04 8.84
CA PRO A 181 32.23 -0.28 9.18
C PRO A 181 31.18 -1.17 9.88
N ALA A 182 31.37 -2.48 9.70
CA ALA A 182 30.50 -3.54 10.17
C ALA A 182 30.32 -3.55 11.70
N ARG A 183 29.11 -3.83 12.09
CA ARG A 183 28.56 -3.89 13.46
C ARG A 183 28.98 -5.17 14.20
N PRO A 184 29.19 -5.11 15.52
CA PRO A 184 29.25 -6.29 16.38
C PRO A 184 27.85 -6.84 16.73
N SER A 185 27.87 -8.15 17.03
CA SER A 185 26.77 -9.09 17.26
C SER A 185 25.78 -8.75 18.37
N ALA A 186 24.56 -9.14 18.09
CA ALA A 186 23.41 -9.52 18.91
C ALA A 186 23.41 -9.31 20.44
N SER A 187 22.48 -8.53 20.93
CA SER A 187 21.45 -8.89 21.93
C SER A 187 20.65 -7.65 22.34
N SER A 188 19.37 -7.80 22.27
CA SER A 188 18.25 -6.94 22.66
C SER A 188 17.40 -6.49 21.48
N ILE A 189 16.23 -7.11 21.37
CA ILE A 189 15.15 -6.70 20.47
C ILE A 189 14.60 -5.39 21.02
N PRO A 190 14.77 -4.24 20.34
CA PRO A 190 14.12 -3.02 20.75
C PRO A 190 12.61 -3.12 20.47
N PRO A 191 11.76 -2.41 21.23
CA PRO A 191 10.32 -2.39 20.98
C PRO A 191 10.06 -1.94 19.53
N VAL A 192 9.15 -2.63 18.85
CA VAL A 192 8.77 -2.39 17.45
C VAL A 192 8.38 -0.91 17.30
N ALA A 193 9.27 -0.14 16.68
CA ALA A 193 9.02 1.27 16.41
C ALA A 193 7.78 1.39 15.50
N THR A 194 6.81 2.17 15.94
CA THR A 194 5.59 2.47 15.20
C THR A 194 5.98 3.17 13.90
N PHE A 195 5.77 2.51 12.76
CA PHE A 195 6.06 3.11 11.48
C PHE A 195 4.98 4.15 11.14
N LYS A 196 5.38 5.39 11.09
CA LYS A 196 4.56 6.49 10.60
C LYS A 196 5.29 7.15 9.43
N LEU A 197 4.67 7.19 8.25
CA LEU A 197 5.20 8.01 7.16
C LEU A 197 5.30 9.46 7.65
N PRO A 198 6.38 10.19 7.30
CA PRO A 198 6.48 11.60 7.65
C PRO A 198 5.23 12.36 7.19
N SER A 199 4.61 13.11 8.08
CA SER A 199 3.40 13.90 7.77
C SER A 199 3.61 14.82 6.57
N ALA A 200 4.84 15.32 6.36
CA ALA A 200 5.21 16.12 5.21
C ALA A 200 5.08 15.34 3.89
N LEU A 201 5.44 14.07 3.84
CA LEU A 201 5.33 13.25 2.63
C LEU A 201 3.85 12.97 2.30
N ILE A 202 3.04 12.70 3.32
CA ILE A 202 1.60 12.51 3.15
C ILE A 202 0.94 13.81 2.65
N ALA A 203 1.30 14.95 3.25
CA ALA A 203 0.77 16.25 2.86
C ALA A 203 1.14 16.60 1.41
N GLU A 204 2.35 16.24 0.96
CA GLU A 204 2.79 16.48 -0.41
C GLU A 204 2.00 15.62 -1.41
N VAL A 205 1.79 14.35 -1.14
CA VAL A 205 0.97 13.45 -1.98
C VAL A 205 -0.45 13.97 -2.11
N ASN A 206 -1.05 14.35 -0.97
CA ASN A 206 -2.41 14.88 -0.95
C ASN A 206 -2.52 16.23 -1.67
N ARG A 207 -1.48 17.08 -1.61
CA ARG A 207 -1.39 18.34 -2.34
C ARG A 207 -1.26 18.14 -3.85
N GLN A 208 -0.46 17.16 -4.29
CA GLN A 208 -0.31 16.83 -5.71
C GLN A 208 -1.62 16.30 -6.28
N ALA A 209 -2.31 15.41 -5.57
CA ALA A 209 -3.63 14.91 -5.97
C ALA A 209 -4.67 16.05 -6.11
N ALA A 210 -4.62 17.05 -5.22
CA ALA A 210 -5.51 18.22 -5.28
C ALA A 210 -5.20 19.14 -6.48
N LYS A 211 -3.91 19.39 -6.77
CA LYS A 211 -3.47 20.20 -7.92
C LYS A 211 -3.88 19.58 -9.25
N GLU A 212 -3.74 18.27 -9.38
CA GLU A 212 -4.11 17.55 -10.59
C GLU A 212 -5.61 17.64 -10.86
N LYS A 213 -6.44 17.56 -9.82
CA LYS A 213 -7.88 17.75 -9.95
C LYS A 213 -8.27 19.17 -10.37
N ALA A 214 -7.59 20.19 -9.85
CA ALA A 214 -7.83 21.58 -10.24
C ALA A 214 -7.53 21.80 -11.73
N LYS A 215 -6.44 21.21 -12.24
CA LYS A 215 -6.03 21.30 -13.65
C LYS A 215 -7.03 20.62 -14.62
N ARG A 216 -7.81 19.65 -14.15
CA ARG A 216 -8.83 18.95 -14.98
C ARG A 216 -10.17 19.67 -15.03
N ARG A 217 -10.38 20.72 -14.23
CA ARG A 217 -11.63 21.50 -14.18
C ARG A 217 -11.51 22.82 -14.94
N SER A 218 -10.31 23.20 -15.36
CA SER A 218 -10.01 24.33 -16.24
C SER A 218 -9.86 23.86 -17.69
#